data_195e6c37c6dfa098c76037fd00fe6953
#
_entry.id   195e6c37c6dfa098c76037fd00fe6953
#
_cell.length_a   1.000
_cell.length_b   1.000
_cell.length_c   1.000
_cell.angle_alpha   90.00
_cell.angle_beta   90.00
_cell.angle_gamma   90.00
#
_symmetry.space_group_name_H-M   'P 1'
#
loop_
_entity.id
_entity.type
_entity.pdbx_description
1 polymer ?
#
loop_
_entity_poly.entity_id
_entity_poly.type
_entity_poly.pdbx_seq_one_letter_code
_entity_poly.pdbx_strand_id
1 'polypeptide(L)'
;MGRVLIIPAAGLGSRLQSDVPKVLFPVNGRPMIDYLIDLYAPFVDRIVLVINPSHSAIIDAYCEMYDRPFDIAIQVSPTGMLDAILMARNCVEKNLHHDRDQVWITWCDQIAVNPNTVKKLAVLAERCDGVIMPTVIRSQPYIHWVRNQSSMIIDLLQQREGDEMPKIGEGDVGLFAMTRRTYLELLPEFAARSGVGKKTSESNFLPFVPWVASRVEVVTFPVQNEIESIGINTRDELSLVEDYLNGITQTIDHRSS
;
A
#
# COMPACT_ATOMS: atom_id res chain seq x y z
N MET A 1 5.55 20.48 -3.06
CA MET A 1 5.89 19.07 -3.37
C MET A 1 4.59 18.36 -3.60
N GLY A 2 4.33 17.98 -4.86
CA GLY A 2 3.13 17.24 -5.23
C GLY A 2 3.16 15.80 -4.69
N ARG A 3 2.00 15.26 -4.34
CA ARG A 3 1.86 13.89 -3.83
C ARG A 3 0.67 13.18 -4.47
N VAL A 4 0.92 12.00 -5.03
CA VAL A 4 -0.09 11.11 -5.60
C VAL A 4 -0.10 9.82 -4.81
N LEU A 5 -1.27 9.37 -4.35
CA LEU A 5 -1.46 8.06 -3.73
C LEU A 5 -2.00 7.07 -4.77
N ILE A 6 -1.34 5.95 -4.94
CA ILE A 6 -1.81 4.82 -5.75
C ILE A 6 -2.39 3.75 -4.83
N ILE A 7 -3.62 3.34 -5.11
CA ILE A 7 -4.31 2.26 -4.41
C ILE A 7 -4.59 1.14 -5.41
N PRO A 8 -3.76 0.08 -5.47
CA PRO A 8 -4.04 -1.10 -6.28
C PRO A 8 -5.26 -1.85 -5.75
N ALA A 9 -6.33 -1.90 -6.54
CA ALA A 9 -7.61 -2.51 -6.18
C ALA A 9 -8.20 -3.39 -7.31
N ALA A 10 -7.36 -3.82 -8.26
CA ALA A 10 -7.79 -4.64 -9.40
C ALA A 10 -8.01 -6.13 -9.07
N GLY A 11 -7.62 -6.56 -7.86
CA GLY A 11 -7.82 -7.93 -7.39
C GLY A 11 -9.30 -8.28 -7.23
N LEU A 12 -9.66 -9.53 -7.59
CA LEU A 12 -11.05 -10.00 -7.57
C LEU A 12 -11.62 -10.27 -6.16
N GLY A 13 -10.82 -10.13 -5.10
CA GLY A 13 -11.30 -10.21 -3.71
C GLY A 13 -11.97 -11.52 -3.28
N SER A 14 -11.72 -12.62 -3.98
CA SER A 14 -12.45 -13.89 -3.88
C SER A 14 -12.52 -14.52 -2.48
N ARG A 15 -11.60 -14.18 -1.59
CA ARG A 15 -11.55 -14.76 -0.23
C ARG A 15 -12.63 -14.24 0.72
N LEU A 16 -13.12 -13.02 0.52
CA LEU A 16 -14.20 -12.43 1.32
C LEU A 16 -15.60 -12.83 0.80
N GLN A 17 -15.67 -13.59 -0.31
CA GLN A 17 -16.92 -14.06 -0.93
C GLN A 17 -17.94 -12.92 -1.14
N SER A 18 -17.48 -11.80 -1.67
CA SER A 18 -18.27 -10.59 -1.89
C SER A 18 -18.45 -10.31 -3.37
N ASP A 19 -19.66 -9.86 -3.74
CA ASP A 19 -19.99 -9.42 -5.11
C ASP A 19 -19.50 -7.99 -5.40
N VAL A 20 -18.99 -7.28 -4.37
CA VAL A 20 -18.45 -5.92 -4.54
C VAL A 20 -16.92 -5.95 -4.58
N PRO A 21 -16.28 -5.00 -5.28
CA PRO A 21 -14.83 -4.84 -5.25
C PRO A 21 -14.31 -4.74 -3.81
N LYS A 22 -13.15 -5.35 -3.53
CA LYS A 22 -12.58 -5.38 -2.18
C LYS A 22 -12.49 -4.00 -1.53
N VAL A 23 -12.13 -2.98 -2.30
CA VAL A 23 -11.99 -1.59 -1.84
C VAL A 23 -13.31 -0.99 -1.36
N LEU A 24 -14.44 -1.50 -1.84
CA LEU A 24 -15.80 -1.13 -1.41
C LEU A 24 -16.41 -2.06 -0.36
N PHE A 25 -15.68 -3.10 0.06
CA PHE A 25 -16.17 -4.02 1.08
C PHE A 25 -16.39 -3.29 2.41
N PRO A 26 -17.56 -3.49 3.07
CA PRO A 26 -17.90 -2.77 4.29
C PRO A 26 -17.13 -3.29 5.51
N VAL A 27 -16.61 -2.36 6.30
CA VAL A 27 -16.01 -2.56 7.62
C VAL A 27 -16.74 -1.63 8.58
N ASN A 28 -17.33 -2.14 9.67
CA ASN A 28 -18.23 -1.37 10.53
C ASN A 28 -19.32 -0.58 9.74
N GLY A 29 -19.87 -1.19 8.67
CA GLY A 29 -20.88 -0.57 7.83
C GLY A 29 -20.39 0.53 6.86
N ARG A 30 -19.09 0.74 6.74
CA ARG A 30 -18.46 1.78 5.94
C ARG A 30 -17.47 1.15 4.94
N PRO A 31 -17.45 1.52 3.64
CA PRO A 31 -16.51 0.99 2.66
C PRO A 31 -15.03 1.20 3.06
N MET A 32 -14.15 0.25 2.76
CA MET A 32 -12.71 0.38 3.04
C MET A 32 -12.10 1.65 2.45
N ILE A 33 -12.53 2.04 1.25
CA ILE A 33 -12.02 3.25 0.58
C ILE A 33 -12.24 4.51 1.42
N ASP A 34 -13.34 4.61 2.20
CA ASP A 34 -13.62 5.78 3.03
C ASP A 34 -12.56 5.96 4.13
N TYR A 35 -12.12 4.85 4.74
CA TYR A 35 -11.04 4.87 5.73
C TYR A 35 -9.72 5.32 5.09
N LEU A 36 -9.41 4.83 3.87
CA LEU A 36 -8.21 5.23 3.16
C LEU A 36 -8.25 6.71 2.75
N ILE A 37 -9.40 7.21 2.32
CA ILE A 37 -9.58 8.63 2.00
C ILE A 37 -9.32 9.49 3.24
N ASP A 38 -10.00 9.19 4.36
CA ASP A 38 -9.83 9.97 5.59
C ASP A 38 -8.38 9.96 6.08
N LEU A 39 -7.70 8.81 5.94
CA LEU A 39 -6.35 8.63 6.40
C LEU A 39 -5.32 9.39 5.55
N TYR A 40 -5.49 9.39 4.22
CA TYR A 40 -4.46 9.89 3.31
C TYR A 40 -4.76 11.25 2.67
N ALA A 41 -6.03 11.63 2.53
CA ALA A 41 -6.40 12.89 1.88
C ALA A 41 -5.78 14.16 2.50
N PRO A 42 -5.47 14.23 3.80
CA PRO A 42 -4.75 15.38 4.36
C PRO A 42 -3.31 15.54 3.86
N PHE A 43 -2.75 14.50 3.24
CA PHE A 43 -1.34 14.41 2.89
C PHE A 43 -1.07 14.32 1.38
N VAL A 44 -2.08 14.02 0.55
CA VAL A 44 -1.93 13.81 -0.89
C VAL A 44 -2.83 14.71 -1.71
N ASP A 45 -2.38 15.11 -2.89
CA ASP A 45 -3.13 16.00 -3.79
C ASP A 45 -4.10 15.20 -4.68
N ARG A 46 -3.78 13.93 -4.95
CA ARG A 46 -4.54 13.04 -5.82
C ARG A 46 -4.51 11.60 -5.32
N ILE A 47 -5.60 10.88 -5.56
CA ILE A 47 -5.70 9.44 -5.34
C ILE A 47 -5.96 8.78 -6.70
N VAL A 48 -5.17 7.76 -7.03
CA VAL A 48 -5.31 6.92 -8.21
C VAL A 48 -5.77 5.53 -7.76
N LEU A 49 -6.97 5.13 -8.17
CA LEU A 49 -7.45 3.78 -7.99
C LEU A 49 -7.09 2.94 -9.22
N VAL A 50 -6.41 1.82 -9.01
CA VAL A 50 -6.15 0.86 -10.09
C VAL A 50 -7.15 -0.27 -9.96
N ILE A 51 -8.07 -0.37 -10.90
CA ILE A 51 -9.22 -1.27 -10.83
C ILE A 51 -9.28 -2.26 -12.01
N ASN A 52 -10.01 -3.35 -11.82
CA ASN A 52 -10.40 -4.22 -12.93
C ASN A 52 -11.55 -3.55 -13.72
N PRO A 53 -11.59 -3.61 -15.05
CA PRO A 53 -12.67 -3.01 -15.85
C PRO A 53 -14.07 -3.51 -15.50
N SER A 54 -14.20 -4.75 -15.00
CA SER A 54 -15.49 -5.27 -14.53
C SER A 54 -16.09 -4.49 -13.35
N HIS A 55 -15.28 -3.73 -12.65
CA HIS A 55 -15.67 -2.92 -11.49
C HIS A 55 -15.87 -1.44 -11.83
N SER A 56 -15.63 -1.00 -13.08
CA SER A 56 -15.66 0.42 -13.45
C SER A 56 -16.98 1.09 -13.07
N ALA A 57 -18.11 0.53 -13.48
CA ALA A 57 -19.42 1.16 -13.24
C ALA A 57 -19.73 1.38 -11.74
N ILE A 58 -19.37 0.42 -10.87
CA ILE A 58 -19.64 0.57 -9.44
C ILE A 58 -18.65 1.53 -8.77
N ILE A 59 -17.41 1.56 -9.24
CA ILE A 59 -16.38 2.50 -8.73
C ILE A 59 -16.67 3.92 -9.21
N ASP A 60 -17.07 4.11 -10.48
CA ASP A 60 -17.43 5.42 -11.03
C ASP A 60 -18.60 6.01 -10.25
N ALA A 61 -19.68 5.24 -10.04
CA ALA A 61 -20.82 5.68 -9.24
C ALA A 61 -20.42 6.04 -7.80
N TYR A 62 -19.48 5.32 -7.20
CA TYR A 62 -18.96 5.65 -5.89
C TYR A 62 -18.11 6.93 -5.91
N CYS A 63 -17.22 7.09 -6.87
CA CYS A 63 -16.35 8.28 -7.00
C CYS A 63 -17.13 9.58 -7.26
N GLU A 64 -18.27 9.52 -7.95
CA GLU A 64 -19.18 10.66 -8.16
C GLU A 64 -19.75 11.23 -6.85
N MET A 65 -19.78 10.43 -5.78
CA MET A 65 -20.24 10.89 -4.46
C MET A 65 -19.21 11.78 -3.74
N TYR A 66 -17.96 11.78 -4.16
CA TYR A 66 -16.87 12.52 -3.52
C TYR A 66 -16.49 13.74 -4.35
N ASP A 67 -16.52 14.92 -3.74
CA ASP A 67 -16.02 16.19 -4.31
C ASP A 67 -14.47 16.21 -4.32
N ARG A 68 -13.85 15.09 -4.63
CA ARG A 68 -12.40 14.92 -4.72
C ARG A 68 -12.02 14.28 -6.05
N PRO A 69 -10.94 14.76 -6.69
CA PRO A 69 -10.50 14.22 -7.95
C PRO A 69 -9.82 12.86 -7.74
N PHE A 70 -10.54 11.78 -8.02
CA PHE A 70 -9.95 10.46 -8.23
C PHE A 70 -9.54 10.31 -9.68
N ASP A 71 -8.35 9.75 -9.90
CA ASP A 71 -7.95 9.24 -11.19
C ASP A 71 -8.15 7.71 -11.20
N ILE A 72 -8.66 7.18 -12.30
CA ILE A 72 -8.84 5.73 -12.47
C ILE A 72 -7.81 5.20 -13.46
N ALA A 73 -7.10 4.14 -13.07
CA ALA A 73 -6.26 3.35 -13.95
C ALA A 73 -6.83 1.93 -14.07
N ILE A 74 -6.72 1.32 -15.24
CA ILE A 74 -7.33 0.03 -15.54
C ILE A 74 -6.26 -1.05 -15.65
N GLN A 75 -6.38 -2.10 -14.85
CA GLN A 75 -5.64 -3.36 -15.01
C GLN A 75 -6.60 -4.44 -15.52
N VAL A 76 -6.51 -4.75 -16.81
CA VAL A 76 -7.42 -5.71 -17.47
C VAL A 76 -7.23 -7.13 -16.96
N SER A 77 -5.97 -7.54 -16.81
CA SER A 77 -5.60 -8.87 -16.32
C SER A 77 -4.91 -8.75 -14.95
N PRO A 78 -5.26 -9.58 -13.96
CA PRO A 78 -4.67 -9.54 -12.62
C PRO A 78 -3.26 -10.19 -12.63
N THR A 79 -2.32 -9.55 -13.31
CA THR A 79 -0.95 -10.03 -13.51
C THR A 79 -0.04 -9.82 -12.29
N GLY A 80 -0.53 -9.10 -11.29
CA GLY A 80 0.17 -8.91 -10.01
C GLY A 80 0.23 -7.44 -9.57
N MET A 81 0.77 -7.25 -8.37
CA MET A 81 0.78 -5.95 -7.69
C MET A 81 1.71 -4.94 -8.38
N LEU A 82 2.87 -5.37 -8.87
CA LEU A 82 3.81 -4.50 -9.58
C LEU A 82 3.18 -3.91 -10.84
N ASP A 83 2.52 -4.75 -11.63
CA ASP A 83 1.85 -4.32 -12.86
C ASP A 83 0.70 -3.36 -12.53
N ALA A 84 -0.10 -3.64 -11.48
CA ALA A 84 -1.15 -2.74 -11.04
C ALA A 84 -0.59 -1.35 -10.70
N ILE A 85 0.51 -1.28 -9.95
CA ILE A 85 1.15 -0.01 -9.60
C ILE A 85 1.63 0.73 -10.86
N LEU A 86 2.18 0.03 -11.84
CA LEU A 86 2.67 0.62 -13.10
C LEU A 86 1.53 1.14 -14.01
N MET A 87 0.30 0.57 -13.92
CA MET A 87 -0.86 1.10 -14.66
C MET A 87 -1.19 2.55 -14.28
N ALA A 88 -0.82 3.00 -13.09
CA ALA A 88 -1.04 4.38 -12.64
C ALA A 88 -0.08 5.40 -13.27
N ARG A 89 0.90 4.98 -14.10
CA ARG A 89 1.96 5.81 -14.65
C ARG A 89 1.45 7.10 -15.30
N ASN A 90 0.48 7.00 -16.18
CA ASN A 90 -0.07 8.16 -16.89
C ASN A 90 -0.70 9.18 -15.93
N CYS A 91 -1.37 8.70 -14.87
CA CYS A 91 -1.95 9.56 -13.84
C CYS A 91 -0.85 10.27 -13.04
N VAL A 92 0.24 9.57 -12.72
CA VAL A 92 1.40 10.15 -12.03
C VAL A 92 2.07 11.22 -12.90
N GLU A 93 2.35 10.93 -14.17
CA GLU A 93 2.98 11.89 -15.10
C GLU A 93 2.13 13.14 -15.31
N LYS A 94 0.80 13.01 -15.32
CA LYS A 94 -0.15 14.12 -15.44
C LYS A 94 -0.15 15.04 -14.22
N ASN A 95 0.02 14.48 -13.01
CA ASN A 95 -0.19 15.20 -11.76
C ASN A 95 1.10 15.61 -11.04
N LEU A 96 2.24 14.99 -11.36
CA LEU A 96 3.54 15.27 -10.75
C LEU A 96 4.53 15.75 -11.81
N HIS A 97 5.28 16.82 -11.52
CA HIS A 97 6.13 17.49 -12.51
C HIS A 97 7.60 17.62 -12.07
N HIS A 98 7.87 17.50 -10.78
CA HIS A 98 9.22 17.63 -10.22
C HIS A 98 9.75 16.28 -9.76
N ASP A 99 11.04 16.03 -9.92
CA ASP A 99 11.66 14.74 -9.56
C ASP A 99 11.48 14.38 -8.08
N ARG A 100 11.39 15.38 -7.21
CA ARG A 100 11.15 15.22 -5.78
C ARG A 100 9.67 15.14 -5.38
N ASP A 101 8.74 15.33 -6.31
CA ASP A 101 7.34 15.01 -6.06
C ASP A 101 7.21 13.53 -5.70
N GLN A 102 6.16 13.16 -4.99
CA GLN A 102 6.10 11.87 -4.34
C GLN A 102 4.96 11.00 -4.85
N VAL A 103 5.27 9.75 -5.06
CA VAL A 103 4.30 8.68 -5.30
C VAL A 103 4.21 7.84 -4.03
N TRP A 104 3.03 7.82 -3.46
CA TRP A 104 2.70 6.96 -2.34
C TRP A 104 1.92 5.75 -2.83
N ILE A 105 2.07 4.62 -2.18
CA ILE A 105 1.39 3.37 -2.50
C ILE A 105 0.85 2.80 -1.20
N THR A 106 -0.43 2.41 -1.19
CA THR A 106 -1.00 1.65 -0.08
C THR A 106 -1.89 0.53 -0.60
N TRP A 107 -1.97 -0.56 0.13
CA TRP A 107 -2.88 -1.65 -0.23
C TRP A 107 -4.32 -1.25 0.07
N CYS A 108 -5.25 -1.67 -0.78
CA CYS A 108 -6.67 -1.31 -0.66
C CYS A 108 -7.37 -1.87 0.61
N ASP A 109 -6.72 -2.78 1.31
CA ASP A 109 -7.19 -3.45 2.53
C ASP A 109 -6.43 -3.05 3.81
N GLN A 110 -5.49 -2.13 3.71
CA GLN A 110 -4.67 -1.64 4.84
C GLN A 110 -5.29 -0.42 5.51
N ILE A 111 -6.48 -0.59 6.08
CA ILE A 111 -7.24 0.50 6.70
C ILE A 111 -6.93 0.71 8.19
N ALA A 112 -6.15 -0.19 8.80
CA ALA A 112 -5.77 -0.13 10.21
C ALA A 112 -4.48 0.68 10.47
N VAL A 113 -3.89 1.30 9.44
CA VAL A 113 -2.70 2.13 9.59
C VAL A 113 -3.01 3.33 10.48
N ASN A 114 -2.15 3.60 11.46
CA ASN A 114 -2.36 4.70 12.39
C ASN A 114 -2.11 6.06 11.72
N PRO A 115 -2.94 7.09 11.94
CA PRO A 115 -2.72 8.44 11.40
C PRO A 115 -1.34 9.03 11.75
N ASN A 116 -0.78 8.71 12.92
CA ASN A 116 0.57 9.14 13.29
C ASN A 116 1.66 8.46 12.45
N THR A 117 1.44 7.24 11.99
CA THR A 117 2.33 6.53 11.05
C THR A 117 2.35 7.25 9.71
N VAL A 118 1.19 7.62 9.18
CA VAL A 118 1.08 8.39 7.93
C VAL A 118 1.72 9.78 8.07
N LYS A 119 1.47 10.48 9.18
CA LYS A 119 2.11 11.76 9.47
C LYS A 119 3.63 11.65 9.54
N LYS A 120 4.16 10.60 10.18
CA LYS A 120 5.60 10.35 10.25
C LYS A 120 6.19 10.06 8.87
N LEU A 121 5.50 9.25 8.05
CA LEU A 121 5.88 9.01 6.66
C LEU A 121 5.97 10.35 5.90
N ALA A 122 4.94 11.20 6.00
CA ALA A 122 4.89 12.49 5.31
C ALA A 122 6.08 13.39 5.63
N VAL A 123 6.45 13.46 6.91
CA VAL A 123 7.61 14.26 7.37
C VAL A 123 8.94 13.71 6.86
N LEU A 124 9.11 12.38 6.93
CA LEU A 124 10.34 11.74 6.45
C LEU A 124 10.49 11.84 4.94
N ALA A 125 9.37 11.73 4.23
CA ALA A 125 9.31 11.79 2.77
C ALA A 125 9.79 13.13 2.19
N GLU A 126 9.66 14.22 2.92
CA GLU A 126 10.17 15.55 2.49
C GLU A 126 11.69 15.61 2.35
N ARG A 127 12.40 14.71 3.01
CA ARG A 127 13.88 14.72 3.11
C ARG A 127 14.55 13.55 2.41
N CYS A 128 13.81 12.53 2.00
CA CYS A 128 14.36 11.34 1.38
C CYS A 128 14.28 11.43 -0.15
N ASP A 129 15.36 11.10 -0.84
CA ASP A 129 15.44 11.06 -2.30
C ASP A 129 15.23 9.64 -2.86
N GLY A 130 14.70 8.72 -2.07
CA GLY A 130 14.54 7.32 -2.44
C GLY A 130 13.17 6.75 -2.07
N VAL A 131 13.18 5.72 -1.25
CA VAL A 131 11.99 5.01 -0.78
C VAL A 131 11.88 5.10 0.73
N ILE A 132 10.67 5.32 1.24
CA ILE A 132 10.37 5.28 2.68
C ILE A 132 9.22 4.34 2.91
N MET A 133 9.31 3.55 3.96
CA MET A 133 8.21 2.68 4.38
C MET A 133 8.24 2.44 5.90
N PRO A 134 7.07 2.36 6.55
CA PRO A 134 6.96 1.81 7.90
C PRO A 134 7.19 0.30 7.88
N THR A 135 7.77 -0.23 8.96
CA THR A 135 7.99 -1.66 9.17
C THR A 135 7.43 -2.10 10.52
N VAL A 136 7.18 -3.38 10.65
CA VAL A 136 6.66 -4.00 11.87
C VAL A 136 7.42 -5.28 12.18
N ILE A 137 7.72 -5.49 13.45
CA ILE A 137 8.21 -6.79 13.94
C ILE A 137 7.01 -7.60 14.39
N ARG A 138 6.85 -8.81 13.87
CA ARG A 138 5.76 -9.71 14.26
C ARG A 138 6.18 -11.16 14.34
N SER A 139 5.44 -11.93 15.12
CA SER A 139 5.53 -13.38 15.12
C SER A 139 4.91 -13.96 13.84
N GLN A 140 5.52 -15.04 13.33
CA GLN A 140 5.06 -15.73 12.11
C GLN A 140 4.79 -14.77 10.94
N PRO A 141 5.79 -13.96 10.52
CA PRO A 141 5.61 -13.00 9.44
C PRO A 141 5.36 -13.73 8.11
N TYR A 142 4.50 -13.18 7.27
CA TYR A 142 4.30 -13.67 5.91
C TYR A 142 5.24 -12.99 4.90
N ILE A 143 5.86 -11.87 5.31
CA ILE A 143 6.92 -11.12 4.64
C ILE A 143 8.04 -10.88 5.65
N HIS A 144 9.30 -11.06 5.23
CA HIS A 144 10.45 -10.73 6.06
C HIS A 144 11.55 -10.04 5.26
N TRP A 145 11.89 -8.82 5.69
CA TRP A 145 13.03 -8.07 5.16
C TRP A 145 14.34 -8.60 5.73
N VAL A 146 15.23 -9.07 4.87
CA VAL A 146 16.57 -9.50 5.25
C VAL A 146 17.50 -8.29 5.20
N ARG A 147 18.21 -8.02 6.31
CA ARG A 147 19.15 -6.90 6.41
C ARG A 147 20.58 -7.39 6.51
N ASN A 148 21.50 -6.61 5.97
CA ASN A 148 22.93 -6.81 6.19
C ASN A 148 23.40 -6.18 7.51
N GLN A 149 24.72 -6.31 7.80
CA GLN A 149 25.32 -5.73 9.02
C GLN A 149 25.21 -4.20 9.12
N SER A 150 25.03 -3.51 7.98
CA SER A 150 24.80 -2.06 7.93
C SER A 150 23.32 -1.68 7.95
N SER A 151 22.45 -2.59 8.34
CA SER A 151 20.98 -2.42 8.41
C SER A 151 20.29 -2.14 7.06
N MET A 152 21.00 -2.28 5.94
CA MET A 152 20.41 -2.14 4.60
C MET A 152 19.59 -3.38 4.28
N ILE A 153 18.39 -3.19 3.70
CA ILE A 153 17.58 -4.29 3.17
C ILE A 153 18.28 -4.84 1.92
N ILE A 154 18.61 -6.13 1.94
CA ILE A 154 19.34 -6.81 0.86
C ILE A 154 18.56 -7.94 0.21
N ASP A 155 17.51 -8.43 0.87
CA ASP A 155 16.68 -9.52 0.37
C ASP A 155 15.30 -9.49 1.01
N LEU A 156 14.40 -10.34 0.52
CA LEU A 156 13.02 -10.48 0.94
C LEU A 156 12.63 -11.96 0.97
N LEU A 157 12.06 -12.40 2.09
CA LEU A 157 11.41 -13.71 2.19
C LEU A 157 9.88 -13.53 2.14
N GLN A 158 9.20 -14.39 1.38
CA GLN A 158 7.77 -14.36 1.17
C GLN A 158 7.15 -15.74 1.36
N GLN A 159 6.31 -15.90 2.37
CA GLN A 159 5.63 -17.17 2.65
C GLN A 159 4.82 -17.68 1.45
N ARG A 160 4.12 -16.78 0.74
CA ARG A 160 3.32 -17.12 -0.44
C ARG A 160 4.15 -17.66 -1.62
N GLU A 161 5.43 -17.30 -1.68
CA GLU A 161 6.39 -17.80 -2.70
C GLU A 161 7.12 -19.08 -2.23
N GLY A 162 6.87 -19.50 -0.99
CA GLY A 162 7.36 -20.75 -0.41
C GLY A 162 8.71 -20.63 0.29
N ASP A 163 9.11 -19.42 0.64
CA ASP A 163 10.31 -19.20 1.41
C ASP A 163 10.13 -19.70 2.86
N GLU A 164 11.21 -20.16 3.47
CA GLU A 164 11.25 -20.54 4.87
C GLU A 164 11.26 -19.29 5.75
N MET A 165 10.19 -19.08 6.52
CA MET A 165 10.00 -17.87 7.30
C MET A 165 10.59 -17.99 8.70
N PRO A 166 11.20 -16.91 9.25
CA PRO A 166 11.63 -16.89 10.64
C PRO A 166 10.43 -16.90 11.59
N LYS A 167 10.64 -17.37 12.84
CA LYS A 167 9.59 -17.33 13.89
C LYS A 167 9.16 -15.90 14.25
N ILE A 168 10.10 -14.96 14.21
CA ILE A 168 9.89 -13.52 14.40
C ILE A 168 10.64 -12.83 13.28
N GLY A 169 10.01 -11.86 12.62
CA GLY A 169 10.62 -11.14 11.51
C GLY A 169 10.03 -9.76 11.29
N GLU A 170 10.73 -8.97 10.50
CA GLU A 170 10.36 -7.62 10.12
C GLU A 170 9.62 -7.64 8.78
N GLY A 171 8.39 -7.16 8.76
CA GLY A 171 7.56 -7.04 7.56
C GLY A 171 7.24 -5.59 7.21
N ASP A 172 6.51 -5.40 6.09
CA ASP A 172 5.95 -4.12 5.72
C ASP A 172 4.58 -3.87 6.39
N VAL A 173 4.10 -2.64 6.22
CA VAL A 173 2.77 -2.20 6.70
C VAL A 173 1.84 -1.94 5.51
N GLY A 174 2.25 -2.30 4.30
CA GLY A 174 1.47 -2.01 3.08
C GLY A 174 1.43 -0.54 2.69
N LEU A 175 2.36 0.27 3.18
CA LEU A 175 2.46 1.69 2.90
C LEU A 175 3.88 2.04 2.47
N PHE A 176 4.01 2.70 1.32
CA PHE A 176 5.29 3.08 0.73
C PHE A 176 5.21 4.51 0.19
N ALA A 177 6.28 5.26 0.31
CA ALA A 177 6.47 6.53 -0.38
C ALA A 177 7.80 6.50 -1.15
N MET A 178 7.81 7.05 -2.36
CA MET A 178 9.01 7.17 -3.16
C MET A 178 8.98 8.45 -4.00
N THR A 179 10.14 8.93 -4.44
CA THR A 179 10.17 10.07 -5.34
C THR A 179 9.55 9.73 -6.70
N ARG A 180 9.01 10.73 -7.40
CA ARG A 180 8.54 10.59 -8.77
C ARG A 180 9.58 9.94 -9.68
N ARG A 181 10.86 10.35 -9.54
CA ARG A 181 11.97 9.75 -10.28
C ARG A 181 12.11 8.27 -10.00
N THR A 182 12.09 7.86 -8.74
CA THR A 182 12.17 6.42 -8.37
C THR A 182 11.03 5.62 -8.98
N TYR A 183 9.81 6.16 -8.97
CA TYR A 183 8.65 5.52 -9.57
C TYR A 183 8.70 5.46 -11.10
N LEU A 184 9.08 6.55 -11.77
CA LEU A 184 9.03 6.62 -13.25
C LEU A 184 10.23 5.99 -13.96
N GLU A 185 11.39 5.93 -13.31
CA GLU A 185 12.63 5.41 -13.90
C GLU A 185 13.01 4.05 -13.33
N LEU A 186 13.16 3.95 -11.99
CA LEU A 186 13.71 2.75 -11.37
C LEU A 186 12.70 1.61 -11.26
N LEU A 187 11.42 1.90 -11.00
CA LEU A 187 10.40 0.86 -10.91
C LEU A 187 10.16 0.16 -12.25
N PRO A 188 10.05 0.85 -13.42
CA PRO A 188 10.00 0.20 -14.73
C PRO A 188 11.30 -0.54 -15.09
N GLU A 189 12.48 -0.02 -14.71
CA GLU A 189 13.73 -0.72 -14.91
C GLU A 189 13.76 -2.06 -14.15
N PHE A 190 13.29 -2.05 -12.91
CA PHE A 190 13.12 -3.28 -12.13
C PHE A 190 12.14 -4.23 -12.80
N ALA A 191 10.96 -3.76 -13.20
CA ALA A 191 9.92 -4.58 -13.82
C ALA A 191 10.42 -5.27 -15.10
N ALA A 192 11.22 -4.57 -15.91
CA ALA A 192 11.80 -5.13 -17.14
C ALA A 192 12.83 -6.26 -16.89
N ARG A 193 13.35 -6.36 -15.68
CA ARG A 193 14.38 -7.35 -15.28
C ARG A 193 13.86 -8.40 -14.30
N SER A 194 12.77 -8.10 -13.59
CA SER A 194 12.17 -9.01 -12.62
C SER A 194 11.42 -10.13 -13.34
N GLY A 195 11.46 -11.32 -12.78
CA GLY A 195 10.55 -12.40 -13.14
C GLY A 195 9.24 -12.32 -12.39
N VAL A 196 8.37 -13.27 -12.65
CA VAL A 196 7.13 -13.49 -11.85
C VAL A 196 7.43 -14.35 -10.63
N GLY A 197 6.56 -14.28 -9.63
CA GLY A 197 6.66 -15.11 -8.42
C GLY A 197 6.68 -16.59 -8.73
N LYS A 198 7.50 -17.36 -8.01
CA LYS A 198 7.74 -18.79 -8.28
C LYS A 198 6.49 -19.65 -8.12
N LYS A 199 5.62 -19.32 -7.17
CA LYS A 199 4.37 -20.04 -6.90
C LYS A 199 3.13 -19.29 -7.39
N THR A 200 3.14 -17.97 -7.28
CA THR A 200 1.99 -17.15 -7.63
C THR A 200 1.91 -16.85 -9.11
N SER A 201 3.03 -16.89 -9.84
CA SER A 201 3.15 -16.42 -11.23
C SER A 201 2.72 -14.96 -11.43
N GLU A 202 2.72 -14.16 -10.35
CA GLU A 202 2.36 -12.74 -10.36
C GLU A 202 3.60 -11.85 -10.39
N SER A 203 3.50 -10.69 -11.04
CA SER A 203 4.48 -9.61 -10.95
C SER A 203 4.45 -8.99 -9.55
N ASN A 204 5.49 -9.25 -8.74
CA ASN A 204 5.53 -8.88 -7.34
C ASN A 204 6.26 -7.56 -7.12
N PHE A 205 5.64 -6.62 -6.39
CA PHE A 205 6.24 -5.32 -6.10
C PHE A 205 7.32 -5.36 -5.01
N LEU A 206 7.13 -6.14 -3.96
CA LEU A 206 8.01 -6.09 -2.78
C LEU A 206 9.49 -6.38 -3.07
N PRO A 207 9.88 -7.26 -4.01
CA PRO A 207 11.29 -7.44 -4.40
C PRO A 207 11.96 -6.18 -4.98
N PHE A 208 11.18 -5.17 -5.37
CA PHE A 208 11.73 -3.87 -5.76
C PHE A 208 12.51 -3.20 -4.61
N VAL A 209 12.10 -3.38 -3.37
CA VAL A 209 12.73 -2.72 -2.22
C VAL A 209 14.20 -3.13 -2.03
N PRO A 210 14.57 -4.41 -1.91
CA PRO A 210 15.98 -4.80 -1.85
C PRO A 210 16.74 -4.45 -3.14
N TRP A 211 16.11 -4.55 -4.30
CA TRP A 211 16.75 -4.19 -5.57
C TRP A 211 17.10 -2.70 -5.64
N VAL A 212 16.20 -1.83 -5.20
CA VAL A 212 16.40 -0.38 -5.25
C VAL A 212 17.32 0.13 -4.14
N ALA A 213 17.43 -0.59 -3.03
CA ALA A 213 18.29 -0.21 -1.89
C ALA A 213 19.77 -0.08 -2.23
N SER A 214 20.22 -0.71 -3.32
CA SER A 214 21.59 -0.53 -3.84
C SER A 214 21.77 0.69 -4.74
N ARG A 215 20.70 1.46 -5.01
CA ARG A 215 20.66 2.57 -5.98
C ARG A 215 20.23 3.89 -5.37
N VAL A 216 19.30 3.84 -4.44
CA VAL A 216 18.80 5.00 -3.70
C VAL A 216 18.67 4.66 -2.22
N GLU A 217 18.52 5.68 -1.39
CA GLU A 217 18.25 5.50 0.03
C GLU A 217 16.91 4.80 0.24
N VAL A 218 16.87 3.79 1.12
CA VAL A 218 15.64 3.16 1.62
C VAL A 218 15.55 3.41 3.12
N VAL A 219 14.69 4.34 3.51
CA VAL A 219 14.44 4.70 4.90
C VAL A 219 13.30 3.86 5.45
N THR A 220 13.52 3.21 6.57
CA THR A 220 12.46 2.49 7.29
C THR A 220 12.27 3.04 8.69
N PHE A 221 11.06 2.92 9.22
CA PHE A 221 10.79 3.25 10.60
C PHE A 221 9.76 2.27 11.20
N PRO A 222 9.94 1.85 12.47
CA PRO A 222 9.03 0.91 13.07
C PRO A 222 7.70 1.57 13.42
N VAL A 223 6.59 0.82 13.23
CA VAL A 223 5.31 1.10 13.86
C VAL A 223 5.23 0.41 15.22
N GLN A 224 4.34 0.88 16.08
CA GLN A 224 4.23 0.37 17.45
C GLN A 224 3.21 -0.76 17.57
N ASN A 225 2.22 -0.81 16.68
CA ASN A 225 1.14 -1.76 16.77
C ASN A 225 1.12 -2.68 15.53
N GLU A 226 1.17 -3.99 15.76
CA GLU A 226 1.16 -5.00 14.69
C GLU A 226 -0.13 -4.96 13.85
N ILE A 227 -1.24 -4.48 14.41
CA ILE A 227 -2.52 -4.32 13.70
C ILE A 227 -2.37 -3.46 12.44
N GLU A 228 -1.45 -2.48 12.44
CA GLU A 228 -1.21 -1.61 11.29
C GLU A 228 -0.72 -2.36 10.05
N SER A 229 -0.22 -3.59 10.20
CA SER A 229 0.22 -4.44 9.09
C SER A 229 -0.82 -5.47 8.63
N ILE A 230 -2.02 -5.45 9.20
CA ILE A 230 -3.07 -6.41 8.86
C ILE A 230 -3.92 -5.88 7.72
N GLY A 231 -3.79 -6.52 6.55
CA GLY A 231 -4.73 -6.36 5.45
C GLY A 231 -5.91 -7.31 5.60
N ILE A 232 -7.12 -6.83 5.38
CA ILE A 232 -8.35 -7.62 5.54
C ILE A 232 -8.52 -8.59 4.37
N ASN A 233 -8.20 -9.86 4.56
CA ASN A 233 -8.37 -10.92 3.56
C ASN A 233 -9.30 -12.05 4.02
N THR A 234 -9.50 -12.17 5.34
CA THR A 234 -10.31 -13.19 5.99
C THR A 234 -11.32 -12.55 6.95
N ARG A 235 -12.30 -13.33 7.41
CA ARG A 235 -13.27 -12.85 8.40
C ARG A 235 -12.63 -12.60 9.78
N ASP A 236 -11.61 -13.36 10.15
CA ASP A 236 -10.88 -13.17 11.41
C ASP A 236 -10.10 -11.85 11.38
N GLU A 237 -9.42 -11.54 10.27
CA GLU A 237 -8.74 -10.26 10.06
C GLU A 237 -9.73 -9.09 10.05
N LEU A 238 -10.91 -9.29 9.43
CA LEU A 238 -11.99 -8.29 9.46
C LEU A 238 -12.41 -7.98 10.90
N SER A 239 -12.76 -8.99 11.68
CA SER A 239 -13.19 -8.81 13.08
C SER A 239 -12.13 -8.12 13.92
N LEU A 240 -10.84 -8.50 13.75
CA LEU A 240 -9.73 -7.91 14.47
C LEU A 240 -9.56 -6.40 14.13
N VAL A 241 -9.70 -6.04 12.86
CA VAL A 241 -9.60 -4.63 12.41
C VAL A 241 -10.83 -3.84 12.85
N GLU A 242 -12.04 -4.40 12.79
CA GLU A 242 -13.26 -3.75 13.28
C GLU A 242 -13.17 -3.42 14.78
N ASP A 243 -12.71 -4.35 15.60
CA ASP A 243 -12.50 -4.15 17.04
C ASP A 243 -11.49 -3.02 17.31
N TYR A 244 -10.39 -3.02 16.56
CA TYR A 244 -9.37 -1.97 16.67
C TYR A 244 -9.91 -0.57 16.31
N LEU A 245 -10.63 -0.45 15.20
CA LEU A 245 -11.22 0.82 14.76
C LEU A 245 -12.26 1.34 15.75
N ASN A 246 -13.10 0.47 16.31
CA ASN A 246 -14.07 0.81 17.35
C ASN A 246 -13.38 1.34 18.63
N GLY A 247 -12.26 0.72 19.02
CA GLY A 247 -11.46 1.18 20.17
C GLY A 247 -10.85 2.58 19.97
N ILE A 248 -10.42 2.91 18.76
CA ILE A 248 -9.92 4.26 18.44
C ILE A 248 -11.05 5.30 18.53
N THR A 249 -12.22 5.02 17.96
CA THR A 249 -13.37 5.92 17.95
C THR A 249 -13.81 6.28 19.37
N GLN A 250 -13.93 5.31 20.27
CA GLN A 250 -14.28 5.55 21.68
C GLN A 250 -13.25 6.42 22.40
N THR A 251 -11.98 6.28 22.08
CA THR A 251 -10.90 7.08 22.72
C THR A 251 -10.93 8.55 22.28
N ILE A 252 -11.40 8.85 21.08
CA ILE A 252 -11.53 10.21 20.56
C ILE A 252 -12.72 10.90 21.21
N ASP A 253 -13.86 10.23 21.33
CA ASP A 253 -15.07 10.79 21.93
C ASP A 253 -14.89 11.16 23.40
N HIS A 254 -14.13 10.36 24.16
CA HIS A 254 -13.78 10.64 25.56
C HIS A 254 -12.79 11.79 25.76
N ARG A 255 -12.07 12.23 24.72
CA ARG A 255 -11.15 13.39 24.78
C ARG A 255 -11.81 14.70 24.33
N SER A 256 -12.99 14.62 23.74
CA SER A 256 -13.76 15.77 23.22
C SER A 256 -14.89 16.19 24.14
N SER A 257 -15.10 15.48 25.24
CA SER A 257 -16.02 15.77 26.36
C SER A 257 -15.25 16.22 27.59
#